data_1b14bcce240cebaa79b3a1bf3f01771e
#
_entry.id   1b14bcce240cebaa79b3a1bf3f01771e
#
_cell.length_a   1.000
_cell.length_b   1.000
_cell.length_c   1.000
_cell.angle_alpha   90.00
_cell.angle_beta   90.00
_cell.angle_gamma   90.00
#
_symmetry.space_group_name_H-M   'P 1'
#
loop_
_entity.id
_entity.type
_entity.pdbx_description
1 polymer ?
#
loop_
_entity_poly.entity_id
_entity_poly.type
_entity_poly.pdbx_seq_one_letter_code
_entity_poly.pdbx_strand_id
1 'polypeptide(L)'
;MFLQHSMAPFSASAEGYGHFLAGVFDRWKELDYGRKHVQIFETTAGNMRGVPSSLCVHNPLCGHGASVEVDGAVYSCDHYAFPNYMLGNILETPLDKIMEKNREFGMHKTYGLPKECFACPYIKLCFGGCPKDRVLLSRDGERGKNYLCEGYRIFFKHFLEQMEGVLP
;
A
#
# COMPACT_ATOMS: atom_id res chain seq x y z
N MET A 1 -11.08 -0.22 -13.00
CA MET A 1 -11.63 1.13 -12.70
C MET A 1 -11.83 1.18 -11.19
N PHE A 2 -10.93 1.85 -10.46
CA PHE A 2 -11.02 1.95 -9.00
C PHE A 2 -12.17 2.89 -8.61
N LEU A 3 -12.86 2.57 -7.51
CA LEU A 3 -13.98 3.37 -7.00
C LEU A 3 -13.50 4.81 -6.71
N GLN A 4 -14.28 5.80 -7.13
CA GLN A 4 -14.07 7.19 -6.71
C GLN A 4 -14.62 7.34 -5.27
N HIS A 5 -13.73 7.24 -4.29
CA HIS A 5 -14.06 7.60 -2.92
C HIS A 5 -13.65 9.06 -2.68
N SER A 6 -14.52 9.83 -2.06
CA SER A 6 -14.16 11.12 -1.47
C SER A 6 -13.63 10.88 -0.05
N MET A 7 -12.69 11.73 0.36
CA MET A 7 -12.22 11.72 1.74
C MET A 7 -13.35 12.10 2.69
N ALA A 8 -13.51 11.32 3.77
CA ALA A 8 -14.43 11.69 4.82
C ALA A 8 -13.91 12.91 5.60
N PRO A 9 -14.79 13.79 6.13
CA PRO A 9 -14.36 14.99 6.87
C PRO A 9 -13.49 14.70 8.10
N PHE A 10 -13.57 13.49 8.63
CA PHE A 10 -12.80 13.02 9.80
C PHE A 10 -11.60 12.16 9.43
N SER A 11 -11.25 12.06 8.14
CA SER A 11 -10.05 11.34 7.71
C SER A 11 -8.79 12.05 8.22
N ALA A 12 -7.79 11.25 8.63
CA ALA A 12 -6.49 11.81 9.02
C ALA A 12 -5.86 12.59 7.86
N SER A 13 -5.26 13.74 8.15
CA SER A 13 -4.51 14.47 7.13
C SER A 13 -3.26 13.69 6.73
N ALA A 14 -2.86 13.81 5.46
CA ALA A 14 -1.66 13.14 4.96
C ALA A 14 -0.41 13.55 5.77
N GLU A 15 -0.23 14.84 6.01
CA GLU A 15 0.89 15.37 6.79
C GLU A 15 0.87 14.86 8.23
N GLY A 16 -0.30 14.92 8.90
CA GLY A 16 -0.47 14.41 10.26
C GLY A 16 -0.11 12.94 10.37
N TYR A 17 -0.51 12.12 9.38
CA TYR A 17 -0.13 10.70 9.30
C TYR A 17 1.38 10.51 9.14
N GLY A 18 2.03 11.31 8.29
CA GLY A 18 3.48 11.25 8.09
C GLY A 18 4.27 11.58 9.36
N HIS A 19 3.89 12.66 10.04
CA HIS A 19 4.51 13.05 11.32
C HIS A 19 4.26 12.04 12.44
N PHE A 20 3.05 11.46 12.49
CA PHE A 20 2.74 10.38 13.41
C PHE A 20 3.68 9.18 13.19
N LEU A 21 3.85 8.72 11.95
CA LEU A 21 4.75 7.60 11.65
C LEU A 21 6.21 7.92 11.99
N ALA A 22 6.68 9.13 11.70
CA ALA A 22 8.03 9.58 12.04
C ALA A 22 8.24 9.57 13.56
N GLY A 23 7.31 10.13 14.34
CA GLY A 23 7.40 10.15 15.80
C GLY A 23 7.35 8.75 16.44
N VAL A 24 6.50 7.86 15.92
CA VAL A 24 6.46 6.45 16.36
C VAL A 24 7.77 5.74 16.01
N PHE A 25 8.34 6.01 14.83
CA PHE A 25 9.61 5.45 14.41
C PHE A 25 10.76 5.89 15.31
N ASP A 26 10.87 7.18 15.67
CA ASP A 26 11.90 7.69 16.57
C ASP A 26 11.83 7.00 17.93
N ARG A 27 10.61 6.88 18.47
CA ARG A 27 10.41 6.22 19.76
C ARG A 27 10.73 4.73 19.71
N TRP A 28 10.33 4.06 18.64
CA TRP A 28 10.67 2.65 18.42
C TRP A 28 12.19 2.46 18.25
N LYS A 29 12.85 3.32 17.49
CA LYS A 29 14.31 3.27 17.28
C LYS A 29 15.07 3.42 18.60
N GLU A 30 14.62 4.33 19.46
CA GLU A 30 15.25 4.58 20.76
C GLU A 30 15.09 3.42 21.76
N LEU A 31 13.88 2.84 21.85
CA LEU A 31 13.52 1.94 22.94
C LEU A 31 13.41 0.47 22.55
N ASP A 32 13.03 0.18 21.34
CA ASP A 32 12.53 -1.13 20.93
C ASP A 32 13.22 -1.70 19.66
N TYR A 33 14.20 -0.99 19.10
CA TYR A 33 14.94 -1.46 17.92
C TYR A 33 15.58 -2.83 18.21
N GLY A 34 15.30 -3.82 17.33
CA GLY A 34 15.74 -5.20 17.50
C GLY A 34 14.98 -6.01 18.56
N ARG A 35 14.01 -5.42 19.26
CA ARG A 35 13.22 -6.07 20.32
C ARG A 35 11.74 -6.22 19.96
N LYS A 36 11.17 -5.23 19.30
CA LYS A 36 9.78 -5.26 18.85
C LYS A 36 9.70 -5.02 17.35
N HIS A 37 8.83 -5.78 16.71
CA HIS A 37 8.60 -5.69 15.28
C HIS A 37 7.48 -4.69 14.99
N VAL A 38 7.77 -3.70 14.15
CA VAL A 38 6.78 -2.78 13.59
C VAL A 38 6.80 -2.95 12.07
N GLN A 39 5.76 -3.58 11.54
CA GLN A 39 5.70 -4.09 10.18
C GLN A 39 6.04 -3.03 9.11
N ILE A 40 5.55 -1.79 9.26
CA ILE A 40 5.84 -0.73 8.29
C ILE A 40 7.33 -0.34 8.29
N PHE A 41 8.00 -0.35 9.45
CA PHE A 41 9.42 0.01 9.54
C PHE A 41 10.30 -1.07 8.93
N GLU A 42 10.00 -2.33 9.22
CA GLU A 42 10.71 -3.48 8.65
C GLU A 42 10.50 -3.59 7.14
N THR A 43 9.27 -3.38 6.69
CA THR A 43 8.95 -3.32 5.27
C THR A 43 9.73 -2.20 4.56
N THR A 44 9.82 -1.01 5.17
CA THR A 44 10.58 0.09 4.61
C THR A 44 12.07 -0.24 4.53
N ALA A 45 12.65 -0.79 5.60
CA ALA A 45 14.03 -1.25 5.62
C ALA A 45 14.30 -2.37 4.60
N GLY A 46 13.37 -3.32 4.47
CA GLY A 46 13.44 -4.39 3.47
C GLY A 46 13.40 -3.85 2.05
N ASN A 47 12.47 -2.96 1.74
CA ASN A 47 12.35 -2.34 0.42
C ASN A 47 13.61 -1.54 0.02
N MET A 48 14.27 -0.88 0.99
CA MET A 48 15.58 -0.22 0.74
C MET A 48 16.64 -1.20 0.24
N ARG A 49 16.60 -2.44 0.70
CA ARG A 49 17.52 -3.53 0.33
C ARG A 49 17.04 -4.37 -0.85
N GLY A 50 15.92 -4.02 -1.46
CA GLY A 50 15.31 -4.78 -2.54
C GLY A 50 14.64 -6.09 -2.08
N VAL A 51 14.39 -6.25 -0.79
CA VAL A 51 13.64 -7.40 -0.25
C VAL A 51 12.15 -7.15 -0.50
N PRO A 52 11.41 -8.11 -1.09
CA PRO A 52 9.98 -7.96 -1.32
C PRO A 52 9.22 -7.67 -0.03
N SER A 53 8.33 -6.69 -0.08
CA SER A 53 7.50 -6.29 1.06
C SER A 53 6.50 -7.38 1.46
N SER A 54 6.36 -7.62 2.76
CA SER A 54 5.27 -8.43 3.33
C SER A 54 3.94 -7.66 3.38
N LEU A 55 3.99 -6.31 3.31
CA LEU A 55 2.83 -5.44 3.24
C LEU A 55 2.44 -5.18 1.79
N CYS A 56 1.24 -5.61 1.37
CA CYS A 56 0.75 -5.35 0.02
C CYS A 56 0.67 -3.84 -0.31
N VAL A 57 0.47 -2.97 0.70
CA VAL A 57 0.46 -1.51 0.53
C VAL A 57 1.79 -1.02 -0.04
N HIS A 58 2.92 -1.57 0.40
CA HIS A 58 4.28 -1.19 -0.01
C HIS A 58 4.94 -2.25 -0.90
N ASN A 59 4.14 -2.98 -1.68
CA ASN A 59 4.59 -3.94 -2.68
C ASN A 59 4.18 -3.46 -4.08
N PRO A 60 4.95 -3.71 -5.14
CA PRO A 60 4.59 -3.31 -6.50
C PRO A 60 3.27 -3.94 -6.99
N LEU A 61 2.94 -5.12 -6.50
CA LEU A 61 1.73 -5.85 -6.86
C LEU A 61 0.85 -6.07 -5.64
N CYS A 62 -0.44 -6.29 -5.85
CA CYS A 62 -1.37 -6.88 -4.89
C CYS A 62 -1.95 -8.21 -5.45
N GLY A 63 -3.07 -8.71 -4.91
CA GLY A 63 -3.65 -9.97 -5.41
C GLY A 63 -2.98 -11.24 -4.88
N HIS A 64 -2.20 -11.13 -3.80
CA HIS A 64 -1.60 -12.29 -3.11
C HIS A 64 -2.55 -12.96 -2.11
N GLY A 65 -3.53 -12.23 -1.61
CA GLY A 65 -4.59 -12.73 -0.76
C GLY A 65 -5.95 -12.49 -1.39
N ALA A 66 -6.98 -13.11 -0.86
CA ALA A 66 -8.36 -12.89 -1.23
C ALA A 66 -9.22 -12.87 0.03
N SER A 67 -10.38 -12.21 0.01
CA SER A 67 -11.40 -12.35 1.05
C SER A 67 -12.51 -13.28 0.56
N VAL A 68 -13.03 -14.07 1.48
CA VAL A 68 -14.12 -15.02 1.22
C VAL A 68 -15.27 -14.68 2.15
N GLU A 69 -16.46 -14.49 1.59
CA GLU A 69 -17.68 -14.24 2.34
C GLU A 69 -18.37 -15.56 2.71
N VAL A 70 -19.33 -15.48 3.63
CA VAL A 70 -20.03 -16.66 4.19
C VAL A 70 -20.80 -17.48 3.15
N ASP A 71 -21.21 -16.87 2.04
CA ASP A 71 -21.89 -17.48 0.91
C ASP A 71 -20.93 -18.10 -0.12
N GLY A 72 -19.63 -18.07 0.16
CA GLY A 72 -18.57 -18.57 -0.74
C GLY A 72 -18.11 -17.57 -1.80
N ALA A 73 -18.66 -16.36 -1.85
CA ALA A 73 -18.20 -15.31 -2.75
C ALA A 73 -16.76 -14.89 -2.42
N VAL A 74 -15.90 -14.80 -3.44
CA VAL A 74 -14.49 -14.48 -3.31
C VAL A 74 -14.21 -13.13 -3.96
N TYR A 75 -13.49 -12.27 -3.25
CA TYR A 75 -13.11 -10.93 -3.68
C TYR A 75 -11.59 -10.76 -3.68
N SER A 76 -11.09 -9.78 -4.43
CA SER A 76 -9.66 -9.51 -4.59
C SER A 76 -8.93 -9.24 -3.27
N CYS A 77 -9.58 -8.60 -2.31
CA CYS A 77 -9.16 -8.46 -0.92
C CYS A 77 -10.32 -7.87 -0.10
N ASP A 78 -10.15 -7.76 1.22
CA ASP A 78 -11.10 -7.15 2.15
C ASP A 78 -11.46 -5.69 1.80
N HIS A 79 -10.52 -4.93 1.25
CA HIS A 79 -10.77 -3.56 0.78
C HIS A 79 -11.65 -3.49 -0.48
N TYR A 80 -11.79 -4.57 -1.21
CA TYR A 80 -12.52 -4.67 -2.47
C TYR A 80 -13.66 -5.70 -2.42
N ALA A 81 -14.23 -5.94 -1.24
CA ALA A 81 -15.39 -6.81 -1.05
C ALA A 81 -16.69 -6.11 -1.54
N PHE A 82 -16.73 -5.75 -2.83
CA PHE A 82 -17.86 -5.15 -3.51
C PHE A 82 -18.24 -5.98 -4.75
N PRO A 83 -19.53 -6.03 -5.16
CA PRO A 83 -19.99 -6.87 -6.26
C PRO A 83 -19.15 -6.77 -7.53
N ASN A 84 -18.69 -5.59 -7.91
CA ASN A 84 -17.88 -5.35 -9.11
C ASN A 84 -16.46 -5.93 -9.04
N TYR A 85 -16.02 -6.39 -7.88
CA TYR A 85 -14.70 -6.99 -7.64
C TYR A 85 -14.78 -8.46 -7.23
N MET A 86 -15.96 -9.07 -7.36
CA MET A 86 -16.14 -10.50 -7.14
C MET A 86 -15.38 -11.28 -8.21
N LEU A 87 -14.51 -12.17 -7.77
CA LEU A 87 -13.69 -13.02 -8.64
C LEU A 87 -14.39 -14.32 -9.02
N GLY A 88 -15.29 -14.79 -8.16
CA GLY A 88 -16.06 -16.03 -8.32
C GLY A 88 -16.60 -16.50 -6.97
N ASN A 89 -17.11 -17.73 -6.94
CA ASN A 89 -17.59 -18.40 -5.73
C ASN A 89 -16.85 -19.72 -5.58
N ILE A 90 -16.28 -20.00 -4.40
CA ILE A 90 -15.49 -21.21 -4.11
C ILE A 90 -16.34 -22.51 -4.19
N LEU A 91 -17.67 -22.39 -4.07
CA LEU A 91 -18.59 -23.52 -4.22
C LEU A 91 -18.83 -23.91 -5.69
N GLU A 92 -18.49 -23.03 -6.64
CA GLU A 92 -18.76 -23.18 -8.07
C GLU A 92 -17.49 -23.20 -8.92
N THR A 93 -16.46 -22.48 -8.48
CA THR A 93 -15.23 -22.24 -9.27
C THR A 93 -14.00 -22.70 -8.50
N PRO A 94 -13.11 -23.51 -9.11
CA PRO A 94 -11.84 -23.89 -8.48
C PRO A 94 -11.01 -22.69 -8.04
N LEU A 95 -10.40 -22.79 -6.85
CA LEU A 95 -9.68 -21.68 -6.22
C LEU A 95 -8.49 -21.20 -7.06
N ASP A 96 -7.80 -22.08 -7.76
CA ASP A 96 -6.70 -21.73 -8.66
C ASP A 96 -7.15 -20.77 -9.77
N LYS A 97 -8.35 -20.99 -10.34
CA LYS A 97 -8.95 -20.11 -11.35
C LYS A 97 -9.37 -18.76 -10.79
N ILE A 98 -9.88 -18.74 -9.57
CA ILE A 98 -10.19 -17.51 -8.86
C ILE A 98 -8.89 -16.71 -8.61
N MET A 99 -7.83 -17.37 -8.16
CA MET A 99 -6.55 -16.73 -7.87
C MET A 99 -5.80 -16.28 -9.13
N GLU A 100 -6.02 -16.88 -10.30
CA GLU A 100 -5.54 -16.34 -11.59
C GLU A 100 -6.11 -14.96 -11.84
N LYS A 101 -7.44 -14.78 -11.72
CA LYS A 101 -8.10 -13.47 -11.85
C LYS A 101 -7.61 -12.46 -10.81
N ASN A 102 -7.32 -12.94 -9.59
CA ASN A 102 -6.81 -12.07 -8.53
C ASN A 102 -5.40 -11.55 -8.84
N ARG A 103 -4.53 -12.36 -9.45
CA ARG A 103 -3.22 -11.90 -9.93
C ARG A 103 -3.34 -10.84 -11.02
N GLU A 104 -4.27 -11.00 -11.96
CA GLU A 104 -4.55 -9.98 -12.99
C GLU A 104 -5.00 -8.66 -12.35
N PHE A 105 -5.94 -8.72 -11.40
CA PHE A 105 -6.33 -7.55 -10.61
C PHE A 105 -5.12 -6.90 -9.93
N GLY A 106 -4.24 -7.69 -9.34
CA GLY A 106 -3.05 -7.23 -8.62
C GLY A 106 -2.07 -6.45 -9.49
N MET A 107 -1.95 -6.78 -10.77
CA MET A 107 -1.06 -6.08 -11.72
C MET A 107 -1.51 -4.63 -11.98
N HIS A 108 -2.81 -4.35 -11.88
CA HIS A 108 -3.33 -2.98 -12.04
C HIS A 108 -2.81 -2.00 -10.99
N LYS A 109 -2.24 -2.51 -9.89
CA LYS A 109 -1.63 -1.64 -8.87
C LYS A 109 -0.49 -0.80 -9.45
N THR A 110 0.42 -1.38 -10.21
CA THR A 110 1.53 -0.66 -10.84
C THR A 110 1.07 0.12 -12.06
N TYR A 111 0.26 -0.48 -12.92
CA TYR A 111 -0.18 0.18 -14.16
C TYR A 111 -1.10 1.39 -13.92
N GLY A 112 -1.78 1.45 -12.79
CA GLY A 112 -2.65 2.58 -12.42
C GLY A 112 -1.93 3.73 -11.71
N LEU A 113 -0.59 3.77 -11.71
CA LEU A 113 0.17 4.88 -11.12
C LEU A 113 0.28 6.05 -12.09
N PRO A 114 0.13 7.31 -11.60
CA PRO A 114 0.42 8.49 -12.41
C PRO A 114 1.92 8.64 -12.66
N LYS A 115 2.30 9.34 -13.72
CA LYS A 115 3.70 9.56 -14.13
C LYS A 115 4.56 10.16 -13.02
N GLU A 116 4.00 11.08 -12.22
CA GLU A 116 4.73 11.67 -11.09
C GLU A 116 5.22 10.64 -10.07
N CYS A 117 4.54 9.48 -9.93
CA CYS A 117 4.99 8.41 -9.04
C CYS A 117 6.27 7.74 -9.55
N PHE A 118 6.40 7.52 -10.85
CA PHE A 118 7.61 6.92 -11.42
C PHE A 118 8.84 7.83 -11.31
N ALA A 119 8.63 9.15 -11.27
CA ALA A 119 9.69 10.14 -11.04
C ALA A 119 9.98 10.39 -9.55
N CYS A 120 9.21 9.79 -8.63
CA CYS A 120 9.36 10.01 -7.20
C CYS A 120 10.56 9.25 -6.63
N PRO A 121 11.43 9.88 -5.82
CA PRO A 121 12.58 9.20 -5.20
C PRO A 121 12.17 8.06 -4.26
N TYR A 122 10.93 8.09 -3.75
CA TYR A 122 10.41 7.10 -2.80
C TYR A 122 9.59 5.99 -3.47
N ILE A 123 9.55 5.90 -4.80
CA ILE A 123 8.68 4.92 -5.48
C ILE A 123 8.97 3.48 -5.05
N LYS A 124 10.24 3.13 -4.85
CA LYS A 124 10.66 1.80 -4.41
C LYS A 124 10.30 1.46 -2.96
N LEU A 125 9.93 2.45 -2.16
CA LEU A 125 9.44 2.28 -0.78
C LEU A 125 7.91 2.31 -0.73
N CYS A 126 7.29 3.14 -1.56
CA CYS A 126 5.87 3.47 -1.54
C CYS A 126 5.03 2.57 -2.46
N PHE A 127 5.51 2.35 -3.70
CA PHE A 127 4.74 1.72 -4.79
C PHE A 127 3.31 2.29 -4.96
N GLY A 128 3.14 3.59 -4.63
CA GLY A 128 1.87 4.31 -4.72
C GLY A 128 0.83 3.93 -3.67
N GLY A 129 1.20 3.19 -2.64
CA GLY A 129 0.28 2.76 -1.59
C GLY A 129 -0.84 1.85 -2.08
N CYS A 130 -1.91 1.69 -1.27
CA CYS A 130 -3.08 0.91 -1.67
C CYS A 130 -3.86 1.61 -2.81
N PRO A 131 -4.26 0.90 -3.87
CA PRO A 131 -5.09 1.47 -4.93
C PRO A 131 -6.43 2.03 -4.43
N LYS A 132 -6.99 1.50 -3.34
CA LYS A 132 -8.20 2.01 -2.69
C LYS A 132 -8.06 3.47 -2.26
N ASP A 133 -6.86 3.87 -1.86
CA ASP A 133 -6.58 5.19 -1.31
C ASP A 133 -6.13 6.20 -2.39
N ARG A 134 -6.14 5.81 -3.67
CA ARG A 134 -5.73 6.63 -4.82
C ARG A 134 -6.87 7.49 -5.34
N VAL A 135 -7.32 8.41 -4.52
CA VAL A 135 -8.50 9.25 -4.77
C VAL A 135 -8.16 10.67 -5.26
N LEU A 136 -6.88 11.03 -5.29
CA LEU A 136 -6.42 12.34 -5.73
C LEU A 136 -5.96 12.32 -7.19
N LEU A 137 -5.89 13.53 -7.78
CA LEU A 137 -5.20 13.77 -9.04
C LEU A 137 -3.73 14.09 -8.80
N SER A 138 -2.88 13.69 -9.74
CA SER A 138 -1.49 14.12 -9.82
C SER A 138 -1.38 15.61 -10.14
N ARG A 139 -0.16 16.16 -10.11
CA ARG A 139 0.10 17.55 -10.51
C ARG A 139 -0.28 17.81 -11.97
N ASP A 140 -0.16 16.78 -12.82
CA ASP A 140 -0.51 16.84 -14.25
C ASP A 140 -1.96 16.45 -14.53
N GLY A 141 -2.80 16.31 -13.49
CA GLY A 141 -4.22 15.96 -13.60
C GLY A 141 -4.49 14.47 -13.84
N GLU A 142 -3.48 13.60 -13.77
CA GLU A 142 -3.67 12.15 -13.92
C GLU A 142 -4.30 11.57 -12.64
N ARG A 143 -5.18 10.59 -12.80
CA ARG A 143 -5.79 9.85 -11.69
C ARG A 143 -4.79 8.86 -11.07
N GLY A 144 -4.99 8.51 -9.81
CA GLY A 144 -4.24 7.42 -9.19
C GLY A 144 -3.21 7.85 -8.13
N LYS A 145 -3.21 9.13 -7.75
CA LYS A 145 -2.40 9.61 -6.63
C LYS A 145 -3.05 9.23 -5.30
N ASN A 146 -2.27 8.62 -4.42
CA ASN A 146 -2.69 8.26 -3.07
C ASN A 146 -2.88 9.51 -2.20
N TYR A 147 -3.95 9.56 -1.41
CA TYR A 147 -4.22 10.71 -0.54
C TYR A 147 -3.21 10.87 0.59
N LEU A 148 -2.55 9.79 1.00
CA LEU A 148 -1.46 9.81 2.01
C LEU A 148 -0.08 10.11 1.40
N CYS A 149 0.01 10.45 0.11
CA CYS A 149 1.28 10.64 -0.61
C CYS A 149 2.25 11.56 0.12
N GLU A 150 1.79 12.73 0.58
CA GLU A 150 2.65 13.70 1.30
C GLU A 150 3.10 13.13 2.66
N GLY A 151 2.24 12.41 3.37
CA GLY A 151 2.59 11.73 4.62
C GLY A 151 3.65 10.64 4.41
N TYR A 152 3.51 9.83 3.35
CA TYR A 152 4.54 8.85 3.00
C TYR A 152 5.88 9.52 2.66
N ARG A 153 5.87 10.66 1.97
CA ARG A 153 7.10 11.41 1.67
C ARG A 153 7.79 11.92 2.92
N ILE A 154 7.03 12.48 3.87
CA ILE A 154 7.54 12.92 5.18
C ILE A 154 8.17 11.74 5.92
N PHE A 155 7.44 10.64 6.05
CA PHE A 155 7.91 9.46 6.76
C PHE A 155 9.15 8.83 6.11
N PHE A 156 9.12 8.58 4.80
CA PHE A 156 10.25 7.93 4.13
C PHE A 156 11.51 8.81 4.14
N LYS A 157 11.36 10.14 3.97
CA LYS A 157 12.48 11.05 4.11
C LYS A 157 13.11 10.93 5.50
N HIS A 158 12.30 11.07 6.54
CA HIS A 158 12.74 10.95 7.92
C HIS A 158 13.39 9.59 8.20
N PHE A 159 12.74 8.50 7.77
CA PHE A 159 13.26 7.14 7.95
C PHE A 159 14.64 6.97 7.31
N LEU A 160 14.83 7.42 6.07
CA LEU A 160 16.10 7.32 5.36
C LEU A 160 17.21 8.09 6.09
N GLU A 161 16.94 9.35 6.49
CA GLU A 161 17.88 10.19 7.23
C GLU A 161 18.30 9.54 8.55
N GLN A 162 17.36 8.94 9.27
CA GLN A 162 17.60 8.30 10.56
C GLN A 162 18.28 6.92 10.47
N MET A 163 18.18 6.25 9.32
CA MET A 163 18.76 4.93 9.09
C MET A 163 20.07 4.98 8.29
N GLU A 164 20.53 6.17 7.90
CA GLU A 164 21.83 6.36 7.25
C GLU A 164 22.96 5.86 8.14
N GLY A 165 23.79 4.94 7.62
CA GLY A 165 24.87 4.31 8.37
C GLY A 165 24.45 3.24 9.40
N VAL A 166 23.15 3.01 9.62
CA VAL A 166 22.63 1.97 10.52
C VAL A 166 22.34 0.68 9.74
N LEU A 167 21.87 0.82 8.52
CA LEU A 167 21.62 -0.30 7.61
C LEU A 167 22.87 -0.54 6.75
N PRO A 168 23.43 -1.77 6.73
CA PRO A 168 24.57 -2.12 5.89
C PRO A 168 24.24 -2.06 4.40
#